data_291a38c7126509b57a65c81f5eb72e54
#
_entry.id   291a38c7126509b57a65c81f5eb72e54
#
_cell.length_a   1.000
_cell.length_b   1.000
_cell.length_c   1.000
_cell.angle_alpha   90.00
_cell.angle_beta   90.00
_cell.angle_gamma   90.00
#
_symmetry.space_group_name_H-M   'P 1'
#
loop_
_entity.id
_entity.type
_entity.pdbx_description
1 polymer ?
#
loop_
_entity_poly.entity_id
_entity_poly.type
_entity_poly.pdbx_seq_one_letter_code
_entity_poly.pdbx_strand_id
1 'polypeptide(L)'
;MTEITERSADSEEKEELSALKEKAIDLLKENNFTCDESHPKEVATSLRHFIDAYKEQKVTADTLAYDKVDLAYGLGELFANAVINFYQWEYFYLDKGNNHGGFAVVNPNKKWYIFVHHYLYDLLFDEEKENNLLLNFNMLEASVLASYEEPNQKYIGLS
;
A
#
# COMPACT_ATOMS: atom_id res chain seq x y z
N MET A 1 -19.33 17.41 10.32
CA MET A 1 -18.29 16.99 9.37
C MET A 1 -17.00 16.76 10.14
N THR A 2 -16.46 15.53 10.07
CA THR A 2 -15.25 15.18 10.82
C THR A 2 -14.02 15.58 9.99
N GLU A 3 -13.17 16.36 10.59
CA GLU A 3 -11.93 16.76 9.94
C GLU A 3 -10.91 15.63 9.99
N ILE A 4 -10.22 15.39 8.87
CA ILE A 4 -9.15 14.39 8.84
C ILE A 4 -7.91 14.97 9.49
N THR A 5 -7.38 14.26 10.48
CA THR A 5 -6.13 14.62 11.15
C THR A 5 -5.02 13.68 10.74
N GLU A 6 -3.80 14.18 10.68
CA GLU A 6 -2.61 13.38 10.35
C GLU A 6 -1.61 13.38 11.49
N ARG A 7 -0.94 12.26 11.68
CA ARG A 7 0.19 12.13 12.59
C ARG A 7 1.24 11.21 11.99
N SER A 8 2.47 11.38 12.40
CA SER A 8 3.54 10.46 12.04
C SER A 8 3.41 9.16 12.82
N ALA A 9 3.93 8.06 12.26
CA ALA A 9 4.07 6.82 13.00
C ALA A 9 5.06 7.01 14.15
N ASP A 10 4.76 6.45 15.32
CA ASP A 10 5.71 6.46 16.43
C ASP A 10 6.78 5.37 16.27
N SER A 11 7.76 5.35 17.18
CA SER A 11 8.90 4.42 17.10
C SER A 11 8.46 2.96 17.16
N GLU A 12 7.49 2.64 18.02
CA GLU A 12 6.97 1.28 18.17
C GLU A 12 6.23 0.83 16.90
N GLU A 13 5.38 1.69 16.36
CA GLU A 13 4.68 1.42 15.12
C GLU A 13 5.65 1.19 13.95
N LYS A 14 6.69 2.04 13.85
CA LYS A 14 7.72 1.89 12.81
C LYS A 14 8.45 0.55 12.91
N GLU A 15 8.78 0.12 14.13
CA GLU A 15 9.43 -1.17 14.36
C GLU A 15 8.54 -2.33 13.94
N GLU A 16 7.29 -2.33 14.36
CA GLU A 16 6.33 -3.38 14.02
C GLU A 16 6.09 -3.45 12.51
N LEU A 17 5.87 -2.31 11.88
CA LEU A 17 5.62 -2.24 10.43
C LEU A 17 6.86 -2.67 9.64
N SER A 18 8.05 -2.29 10.09
CA SER A 18 9.30 -2.71 9.47
C SER A 18 9.49 -4.22 9.55
N ALA A 19 9.17 -4.83 10.68
CA ALA A 19 9.26 -6.29 10.84
C ALA A 19 8.29 -7.00 9.90
N LEU A 20 7.06 -6.50 9.77
CA LEU A 20 6.07 -7.06 8.84
C LEU A 20 6.51 -6.91 7.39
N LYS A 21 7.10 -5.79 7.04
CA LYS A 21 7.65 -5.55 5.70
C LYS A 21 8.77 -6.55 5.38
N GLU A 22 9.72 -6.74 6.30
CA GLU A 22 10.81 -7.69 6.11
C GLU A 22 10.30 -9.12 5.91
N LYS A 23 9.28 -9.51 6.67
CA LYS A 23 8.64 -10.81 6.51
C LYS A 23 7.98 -10.93 5.14
N ALA A 24 7.33 -9.89 4.67
CA ALA A 24 6.74 -9.87 3.32
C ALA A 24 7.80 -10.02 2.23
N ILE A 25 8.96 -9.37 2.39
CA ILE A 25 10.08 -9.52 1.47
C ILE A 25 10.54 -10.99 1.42
N ASP A 26 10.65 -11.63 2.58
CA ASP A 26 11.02 -13.05 2.66
C ASP A 26 10.02 -13.94 1.92
N LEU A 27 8.72 -13.66 2.07
CA LEU A 27 7.67 -14.42 1.37
C LEU A 27 7.73 -14.22 -0.14
N LEU A 28 8.01 -13.01 -0.60
CA LEU A 28 8.22 -12.74 -2.03
C LEU A 28 9.38 -13.56 -2.57
N LYS A 29 10.51 -13.56 -1.88
CA LYS A 29 11.70 -14.33 -2.28
C LYS A 29 11.43 -15.83 -2.28
N GLU A 30 10.73 -16.33 -1.26
CA GLU A 30 10.33 -17.74 -1.16
C GLU A 30 9.51 -18.20 -2.36
N ASN A 31 8.75 -17.29 -2.95
CA ASN A 31 7.92 -17.54 -4.12
C ASN A 31 8.58 -17.10 -5.43
N ASN A 32 9.88 -16.84 -5.41
CA ASN A 32 10.70 -16.47 -6.57
C ASN A 32 10.34 -15.11 -7.20
N PHE A 33 9.83 -14.19 -6.39
CA PHE A 33 9.62 -12.81 -6.80
C PHE A 33 10.76 -11.93 -6.31
N THR A 34 11.26 -11.07 -7.18
CA THR A 34 12.31 -10.12 -6.81
C THR A 34 11.73 -8.94 -6.04
N CYS A 35 12.46 -8.47 -5.04
CA CYS A 35 12.05 -7.30 -4.28
C CYS A 35 13.29 -6.47 -3.92
N ASP A 36 13.64 -5.55 -4.79
CA ASP A 36 14.73 -4.60 -4.57
C ASP A 36 14.11 -3.22 -4.37
N GLU A 37 14.10 -2.75 -3.12
CA GLU A 37 13.45 -1.49 -2.75
C GLU A 37 14.09 -0.26 -3.39
N SER A 38 15.31 -0.39 -3.95
CA SER A 38 15.93 0.69 -4.71
C SER A 38 15.32 0.87 -6.11
N HIS A 39 14.43 -0.05 -6.52
CA HIS A 39 13.74 -0.03 -7.81
C HIS A 39 12.22 -0.05 -7.59
N PRO A 40 11.59 1.09 -7.28
CA PRO A 40 10.18 1.13 -6.89
C PRO A 40 9.20 0.53 -7.91
N LYS A 41 9.42 0.74 -9.20
CA LYS A 41 8.56 0.16 -10.25
C LYS A 41 8.65 -1.36 -10.29
N GLU A 42 9.83 -1.90 -10.05
CA GLU A 42 10.02 -3.36 -9.98
C GLU A 42 9.31 -3.93 -8.76
N VAL A 43 9.34 -3.22 -7.62
CA VAL A 43 8.59 -3.62 -6.42
C VAL A 43 7.09 -3.67 -6.74
N ALA A 44 6.55 -2.64 -7.36
CA ALA A 44 5.12 -2.60 -7.73
C ALA A 44 4.75 -3.74 -8.69
N THR A 45 5.60 -4.03 -9.67
CA THR A 45 5.39 -5.14 -10.62
C THR A 45 5.41 -6.48 -9.89
N SER A 46 6.38 -6.70 -9.00
CA SER A 46 6.46 -7.93 -8.21
C SER A 46 5.27 -8.11 -7.28
N LEU A 47 4.80 -7.04 -6.65
CA LEU A 47 3.61 -7.08 -5.82
C LEU A 47 2.38 -7.49 -6.62
N ARG A 48 2.20 -6.92 -7.80
CA ARG A 48 1.09 -7.29 -8.67
C ARG A 48 1.12 -8.79 -9.00
N HIS A 49 2.25 -9.30 -9.41
CA HIS A 49 2.39 -10.71 -9.76
C HIS A 49 2.23 -11.63 -8.55
N PHE A 50 2.75 -11.22 -7.39
CA PHE A 50 2.57 -11.99 -6.17
C PHE A 50 1.09 -12.07 -5.76
N ILE A 51 0.35 -10.97 -5.85
CA ILE A 51 -1.08 -10.95 -5.52
C ILE A 51 -1.85 -11.87 -6.47
N ASP A 52 -1.57 -11.83 -7.76
CA ASP A 52 -2.20 -12.75 -8.72
C ASP A 52 -1.91 -14.21 -8.36
N ALA A 53 -0.64 -14.53 -8.07
CA ALA A 53 -0.25 -15.88 -7.69
C ALA A 53 -0.94 -16.32 -6.37
N TYR A 54 -1.03 -15.43 -5.41
CA TYR A 54 -1.69 -15.69 -4.13
C TYR A 54 -3.18 -16.02 -4.33
N LYS A 55 -3.88 -15.22 -5.12
CA LYS A 55 -5.31 -15.42 -5.40
C LYS A 55 -5.56 -16.71 -6.18
N GLU A 56 -4.63 -17.11 -7.02
CA GLU A 56 -4.69 -18.37 -7.77
C GLU A 56 -4.15 -19.57 -6.97
N GLN A 57 -3.73 -19.35 -5.72
CA GLN A 57 -3.14 -20.35 -4.84
C GLN A 57 -1.86 -20.99 -5.42
N LYS A 58 -1.10 -20.20 -6.17
CA LYS A 58 0.17 -20.62 -6.79
C LYS A 58 1.38 -20.15 -5.99
N VAL A 59 1.24 -20.08 -4.68
CA VAL A 59 2.30 -19.72 -3.74
C VAL A 59 2.56 -20.92 -2.80
N THR A 60 3.64 -20.82 -2.01
CA THR A 60 3.98 -21.89 -1.07
C THR A 60 2.90 -22.10 0.00
N ALA A 61 2.85 -23.30 0.57
CA ALA A 61 1.93 -23.62 1.66
C ALA A 61 2.15 -22.68 2.85
N ASP A 62 3.40 -22.35 3.16
CA ASP A 62 3.74 -21.44 4.24
C ASP A 62 3.17 -20.03 3.99
N THR A 63 3.21 -19.58 2.76
CA THR A 63 2.62 -18.29 2.37
C THR A 63 1.11 -18.31 2.53
N LEU A 64 0.44 -19.37 2.10
CA LEU A 64 -1.01 -19.52 2.26
C LEU A 64 -1.42 -19.60 3.74
N ALA A 65 -0.58 -20.16 4.58
CA ALA A 65 -0.83 -20.31 6.02
C ALA A 65 -0.47 -19.05 6.82
N TYR A 66 0.25 -18.11 6.22
CA TYR A 66 0.67 -16.87 6.90
C TYR A 66 -0.55 -16.03 7.25
N ASP A 67 -0.48 -15.34 8.40
CA ASP A 67 -1.60 -14.50 8.86
C ASP A 67 -2.00 -13.45 7.82
N LYS A 68 -3.29 -13.39 7.50
CA LYS A 68 -3.82 -12.53 6.44
C LYS A 68 -3.64 -11.05 6.70
N VAL A 69 -3.84 -10.63 7.93
CA VAL A 69 -3.68 -9.21 8.31
C VAL A 69 -2.21 -8.83 8.22
N ASP A 70 -1.33 -9.67 8.78
CA ASP A 70 0.11 -9.42 8.72
C ASP A 70 0.63 -9.39 7.28
N LEU A 71 0.11 -10.26 6.42
CA LEU A 71 0.47 -10.25 5.00
C LEU A 71 0.08 -8.93 4.34
N ALA A 72 -1.16 -8.50 4.55
CA ALA A 72 -1.65 -7.24 3.98
C ALA A 72 -0.84 -6.05 4.49
N TYR A 73 -0.49 -6.04 5.76
CA TYR A 73 0.33 -4.97 6.35
C TYR A 73 1.74 -4.96 5.76
N GLY A 74 2.39 -6.11 5.69
CA GLY A 74 3.75 -6.20 5.13
C GLY A 74 3.80 -5.78 3.65
N LEU A 75 2.88 -6.30 2.85
CA LEU A 75 2.79 -5.93 1.43
C LEU A 75 2.39 -4.45 1.28
N GLY A 76 1.52 -3.96 2.16
CA GLY A 76 1.12 -2.55 2.18
C GLY A 76 2.31 -1.63 2.45
N GLU A 77 3.22 -2.02 3.35
CA GLU A 77 4.43 -1.24 3.61
C GLU A 77 5.37 -1.24 2.41
N LEU A 78 5.49 -2.35 1.70
CA LEU A 78 6.27 -2.40 0.45
C LEU A 78 5.69 -1.48 -0.61
N PHE A 79 4.37 -1.50 -0.77
CA PHE A 79 3.68 -0.61 -1.70
C PHE A 79 3.87 0.86 -1.29
N ALA A 80 3.72 1.17 -0.01
CA ALA A 80 3.92 2.52 0.51
C ALA A 80 5.33 3.03 0.20
N ASN A 81 6.35 2.22 0.47
CA ASN A 81 7.73 2.61 0.20
C ASN A 81 7.98 2.84 -1.28
N ALA A 82 7.38 2.03 -2.15
CA ALA A 82 7.48 2.24 -3.60
C ALA A 82 6.89 3.59 -4.02
N VAL A 83 5.71 3.93 -3.50
CA VAL A 83 5.06 5.22 -3.78
C VAL A 83 5.90 6.39 -3.25
N ILE A 84 6.39 6.28 -2.02
CA ILE A 84 7.22 7.31 -1.41
C ILE A 84 8.50 7.52 -2.22
N ASN A 85 9.19 6.46 -2.57
CA ASN A 85 10.47 6.53 -3.26
C ASN A 85 10.34 6.99 -4.70
N PHE A 86 9.25 6.63 -5.39
CA PHE A 86 9.08 6.99 -6.80
C PHE A 86 8.41 8.36 -6.97
N TYR A 87 7.36 8.65 -6.17
CA TYR A 87 6.55 9.86 -6.34
C TYR A 87 6.81 10.93 -5.28
N GLN A 88 7.64 10.65 -4.27
CA GLN A 88 7.95 11.56 -3.17
C GLN A 88 6.72 11.89 -2.31
N TRP A 89 5.81 10.92 -2.18
CA TRP A 89 4.67 11.06 -1.27
C TRP A 89 5.14 10.91 0.18
N GLU A 90 4.31 11.34 1.12
CA GLU A 90 4.58 11.26 2.55
C GLU A 90 3.75 10.16 3.19
N TYR A 91 4.20 9.68 4.35
CA TYR A 91 3.56 8.59 5.08
C TYR A 91 3.01 9.11 6.40
N PHE A 92 1.69 8.98 6.60
CA PHE A 92 1.03 9.43 7.81
C PHE A 92 -0.03 8.43 8.27
N TYR A 93 -0.32 8.44 9.57
CA TYR A 93 -1.57 7.89 10.07
C TYR A 93 -2.65 8.95 9.89
N LEU A 94 -3.69 8.63 9.14
CA LEU A 94 -4.84 9.51 8.93
C LEU A 94 -5.99 9.05 9.78
N ASP A 95 -6.56 9.95 10.58
CA ASP A 95 -7.74 9.69 11.38
C ASP A 95 -8.92 10.48 10.79
N LYS A 96 -9.93 9.73 10.35
CA LYS A 96 -11.15 10.30 9.77
C LYS A 96 -12.27 10.46 10.81
N GLY A 97 -11.99 10.15 12.07
CA GLY A 97 -13.00 10.14 13.13
C GLY A 97 -13.81 8.85 13.16
N ASN A 98 -14.58 8.64 14.22
CA ASN A 98 -15.45 7.46 14.41
C ASN A 98 -14.71 6.12 14.28
N ASN A 99 -13.48 6.05 14.77
CA ASN A 99 -12.62 4.87 14.67
C ASN A 99 -12.26 4.47 13.23
N HIS A 100 -12.39 5.41 12.29
CA HIS A 100 -11.93 5.20 10.91
C HIS A 100 -10.59 5.87 10.72
N GLY A 101 -9.56 5.07 10.62
CA GLY A 101 -8.22 5.55 10.40
C GLY A 101 -7.29 4.46 9.91
N GLY A 102 -6.11 4.84 9.50
CA GLY A 102 -5.10 3.91 9.04
C GLY A 102 -3.85 4.63 8.56
N PHE A 103 -2.81 3.84 8.30
CA PHE A 103 -1.61 4.39 7.70
C PHE A 103 -1.82 4.58 6.20
N ALA A 104 -1.37 5.72 5.72
CA ALA A 104 -1.60 6.14 4.35
C ALA A 104 -0.37 6.79 3.75
N VAL A 105 -0.26 6.69 2.43
CA VAL A 105 0.60 7.57 1.67
C VAL A 105 -0.23 8.75 1.18
N VAL A 106 0.32 9.94 1.27
CA VAL A 106 -0.37 11.21 0.98
C VAL A 106 0.50 11.99 0.01
N ASN A 107 -0.08 12.51 -1.07
CA ASN A 107 0.69 13.28 -2.03
C ASN A 107 1.10 14.65 -1.46
N PRO A 108 2.11 15.32 -2.05
CA PRO A 108 2.69 16.53 -1.45
C PRO A 108 1.70 17.66 -1.18
N ASN A 109 0.67 17.82 -2.01
CA ASN A 109 -0.34 18.88 -1.80
C ASN A 109 -1.52 18.40 -0.93
N LYS A 110 -1.47 17.19 -0.39
CA LYS A 110 -2.46 16.60 0.51
C LYS A 110 -3.86 16.47 -0.08
N LYS A 111 -3.97 16.41 -1.40
CA LYS A 111 -5.24 16.19 -2.07
C LYS A 111 -5.63 14.73 -2.17
N TRP A 112 -4.64 13.84 -2.27
CA TRP A 112 -4.86 12.41 -2.53
C TRP A 112 -4.17 11.56 -1.48
N TYR A 113 -4.82 10.44 -1.10
CA TYR A 113 -4.22 9.47 -0.18
C TYR A 113 -4.64 8.05 -0.52
N ILE A 114 -3.85 7.09 -0.07
CA ILE A 114 -4.18 5.66 -0.14
C ILE A 114 -3.93 5.06 1.24
N PHE A 115 -4.95 4.43 1.82
CA PHE A 115 -4.78 3.57 3.00
C PHE A 115 -4.11 2.28 2.55
N VAL A 116 -2.80 2.17 2.74
CA VAL A 116 -2.00 1.12 2.11
C VAL A 116 -2.33 -0.28 2.61
N HIS A 117 -2.60 -0.44 3.90
CA HIS A 117 -2.92 -1.77 4.45
C HIS A 117 -4.30 -2.24 4.01
N HIS A 118 -5.29 -1.36 4.07
CA HIS A 118 -6.65 -1.66 3.61
C HIS A 118 -6.67 -1.98 2.12
N TYR A 119 -5.94 -1.22 1.35
CA TYR A 119 -5.86 -1.42 -0.10
C TYR A 119 -5.31 -2.81 -0.44
N LEU A 120 -4.19 -3.19 0.18
CA LEU A 120 -3.59 -4.50 -0.06
C LEU A 120 -4.47 -5.64 0.46
N TYR A 121 -5.12 -5.45 1.60
CA TYR A 121 -6.07 -6.43 2.12
C TYR A 121 -7.20 -6.69 1.12
N ASP A 122 -7.78 -5.63 0.56
CA ASP A 122 -8.86 -5.75 -0.42
C ASP A 122 -8.38 -6.47 -1.69
N LEU A 123 -7.19 -6.12 -2.19
CA LEU A 123 -6.65 -6.79 -3.37
C LEU A 123 -6.43 -8.28 -3.16
N LEU A 124 -6.01 -8.67 -1.95
CA LEU A 124 -5.73 -10.07 -1.64
C LEU A 124 -6.99 -10.89 -1.38
N PHE A 125 -7.97 -10.32 -0.68
CA PHE A 125 -9.05 -11.11 -0.07
C PHE A 125 -10.46 -10.75 -0.52
N ASP A 126 -10.65 -9.66 -1.26
CA ASP A 126 -11.93 -9.33 -1.88
C ASP A 126 -11.98 -9.93 -3.28
N GLU A 127 -12.77 -10.97 -3.47
CA GLU A 127 -12.86 -11.70 -4.74
C GLU A 127 -13.40 -10.83 -5.89
N GLU A 128 -14.19 -9.83 -5.56
CA GLU A 128 -14.77 -8.91 -6.54
C GLU A 128 -13.79 -7.81 -6.96
N LYS A 129 -12.70 -7.64 -6.20
CA LYS A 129 -11.71 -6.60 -6.47
C LYS A 129 -10.67 -7.09 -7.47
N GLU A 130 -10.59 -6.43 -8.62
CA GLU A 130 -9.54 -6.71 -9.59
C GLU A 130 -8.18 -6.22 -9.09
N ASN A 131 -7.12 -6.95 -9.45
CA ASN A 131 -5.76 -6.56 -9.10
C ASN A 131 -5.30 -5.41 -9.97
N ASN A 132 -5.60 -4.19 -9.55
CA ASN A 132 -5.25 -2.96 -10.24
C ASN A 132 -3.99 -2.29 -9.67
N LEU A 133 -3.17 -3.02 -8.92
CA LEU A 133 -2.05 -2.42 -8.17
C LEU A 133 -1.08 -1.68 -9.09
N LEU A 134 -0.64 -2.33 -10.17
CA LEU A 134 0.32 -1.71 -11.08
C LEU A 134 -0.29 -0.53 -11.84
N LEU A 135 -1.54 -0.67 -12.27
CA LEU A 135 -2.27 0.42 -12.93
C LEU A 135 -2.42 1.61 -11.97
N ASN A 136 -2.85 1.34 -10.74
CA ASN A 136 -3.00 2.38 -9.74
C ASN A 136 -1.66 3.06 -9.44
N PHE A 137 -0.60 2.28 -9.26
CA PHE A 137 0.73 2.83 -9.05
C PHE A 137 1.15 3.78 -10.18
N ASN A 138 0.94 3.37 -11.43
CA ASN A 138 1.32 4.17 -12.59
C ASN A 138 0.47 5.44 -12.75
N MET A 139 -0.75 5.45 -12.21
CA MET A 139 -1.66 6.59 -12.28
C MET A 139 -1.40 7.67 -11.22
N LEU A 140 -0.47 7.44 -10.29
CA LEU A 140 -0.18 8.40 -9.21
C LEU A 140 0.69 9.57 -9.67
N GLU A 141 1.08 9.61 -10.94
CA GLU A 141 1.81 10.74 -11.50
C GLU A 141 1.01 12.04 -11.36
N ALA A 142 1.69 13.11 -10.95
CA ALA A 142 1.06 14.39 -10.66
C ALA A 142 0.22 14.94 -11.83
N SER A 143 0.70 14.78 -13.07
CA SER A 143 -0.01 15.25 -14.26
C SER A 143 -1.32 14.48 -14.50
N VAL A 144 -1.36 13.18 -14.16
CA VAL A 144 -2.58 12.36 -14.27
C VAL A 144 -3.57 12.77 -13.18
N LEU A 145 -3.11 12.86 -11.93
CA LEU A 145 -3.97 13.21 -10.80
C LEU A 145 -4.52 14.63 -10.94
N ALA A 146 -3.74 15.57 -11.47
CA ALA A 146 -4.17 16.95 -11.67
C ALA A 146 -5.43 17.06 -12.54
N SER A 147 -5.63 16.13 -13.48
CA SER A 147 -6.81 16.10 -14.35
C SER A 147 -8.11 15.77 -13.59
N TYR A 148 -8.00 15.18 -12.40
CA TYR A 148 -9.15 14.81 -11.55
C TYR A 148 -9.28 15.70 -10.32
N GLU A 149 -8.35 16.63 -10.09
CA GLU A 149 -8.37 17.48 -8.91
C GLU A 149 -9.45 18.57 -9.04
N GLU A 150 -10.17 18.77 -7.92
CA GLU A 150 -11.09 19.88 -7.80
C GLU A 150 -10.53 20.92 -6.83
N PRO A 151 -10.78 22.21 -7.07
CA PRO A 151 -10.34 23.27 -6.15
C PRO A 151 -10.91 23.05 -4.75
N ASN A 152 -10.08 23.25 -3.74
CA ASN A 152 -10.44 23.18 -2.32
C ASN A 152 -10.75 21.80 -1.76
N GLN A 153 -10.57 20.73 -2.52
CA GLN A 153 -10.67 19.38 -1.98
C GLN A 153 -9.32 18.90 -1.46
N LYS A 154 -9.33 18.27 -0.29
CA LYS A 154 -8.18 17.60 0.31
C LYS A 154 -8.57 16.20 0.73
N TYR A 155 -7.60 15.30 0.80
CA TYR A 155 -7.75 13.93 1.30
C TYR A 155 -8.83 13.14 0.54
N ILE A 156 -8.66 13.07 -0.77
CA ILE A 156 -9.50 12.21 -1.62
C ILE A 156 -8.87 10.82 -1.63
N GLY A 157 -9.66 9.82 -1.26
CA GLY A 157 -9.18 8.44 -1.21
C GLY A 157 -9.04 7.82 -2.61
N LEU A 158 -7.92 7.13 -2.81
CA LEU A 158 -7.65 6.34 -4.01
C LEU A 158 -7.51 4.87 -3.61
N SER A 159 -8.36 4.02 -4.12
CA SER A 159 -8.18 2.58 -3.87
C SER A 159 -9.03 1.72 -4.80
#